data_85b4b421b682b76573d8d341083c2361
#
_entry.id   85b4b421b682b76573d8d341083c2361
#
_cell.length_a   1.000
_cell.length_b   1.000
_cell.length_c   1.000
_cell.angle_alpha   90.00
_cell.angle_beta   90.00
_cell.angle_gamma   90.00
#
_symmetry.space_group_name_H-M   'P 1'
#
loop_
_entity.id
_entity.type
_entity.pdbx_description
1 polymer ?
#
loop_
_entity_poly.entity_id
_entity_poly.type
_entity_poly.pdbx_seq_one_letter_code
_entity_poly.pdbx_strand_id
1 'polypeptide(L)'
;MVSGITTWIDGRFVDCTEATVPLLSHSFSRGSAVFEVMAVTSTPRGPAFFCLEEHLDRFLFSAGQTYMELPFSRETIREALMELARINSVTTGLAKFFAYYPGIEFGTTPSGRVSVAVFCLNYTSCGITKPSAGASVSVGISSYRKLHPMTTDVHAKVVGNYVNGYLARMESRSRGFDEALMLDAGGLVAEGPTSNIFFVRDNDVETPTEENVLPGITRRVIMEVLDDMGLPEKQAHIRPGDIQHYDEAFFSGTSTPVLPIRSIEQKTFVSPGPVTLAIRQKMDEVLQGRSPRYEKYLTLIPEG
;
A
#
# COMPACT_ATOMS: atom_id res chain seq x y z
N MET A 1 7.72 20.66 -8.39
CA MET A 1 8.99 20.22 -9.01
C MET A 1 9.81 19.53 -7.92
N VAL A 2 10.36 18.36 -8.20
CA VAL A 2 11.11 17.51 -7.25
C VAL A 2 12.63 17.80 -7.25
N SER A 3 13.09 18.95 -7.75
CA SER A 3 14.50 19.33 -7.71
C SER A 3 14.98 19.57 -6.28
N GLY A 4 16.20 19.14 -5.96
CA GLY A 4 16.79 19.23 -4.64
C GLY A 4 16.40 18.10 -3.67
N ILE A 5 15.74 17.04 -4.19
CA ILE A 5 15.45 15.83 -3.44
C ILE A 5 16.48 14.78 -3.81
N THR A 6 17.09 14.19 -2.79
CA THR A 6 18.05 13.09 -2.98
C THR A 6 17.31 11.75 -3.11
N THR A 7 17.81 10.90 -3.98
CA THR A 7 17.36 9.52 -4.22
C THR A 7 18.57 8.58 -4.13
N TRP A 8 18.38 7.35 -3.69
CA TRP A 8 19.42 6.32 -3.75
C TRP A 8 19.18 5.38 -4.93
N ILE A 9 20.18 5.19 -5.77
CA ILE A 9 20.12 4.26 -6.91
C ILE A 9 21.42 3.47 -6.96
N ASP A 10 21.34 2.16 -6.90
CA ASP A 10 22.47 1.23 -7.08
C ASP A 10 23.72 1.61 -6.26
N GLY A 11 23.53 1.93 -4.99
CA GLY A 11 24.63 2.26 -4.07
C GLY A 11 25.04 3.74 -4.06
N ARG A 12 24.37 4.63 -4.82
CA ARG A 12 24.73 6.04 -4.92
C ARG A 12 23.56 6.96 -4.56
N PHE A 13 23.83 8.04 -3.86
CA PHE A 13 22.90 9.12 -3.65
C PHE A 13 23.03 10.13 -4.80
N VAL A 14 21.91 10.40 -5.47
CA VAL A 14 21.83 11.27 -6.65
C VAL A 14 20.64 12.22 -6.53
N ASP A 15 20.58 13.29 -7.34
CA ASP A 15 19.37 14.10 -7.42
C ASP A 15 18.22 13.28 -8.03
N CYS A 16 17.00 13.46 -7.52
CA CYS A 16 15.81 12.72 -7.97
C CYS A 16 15.53 12.88 -9.47
N THR A 17 15.99 13.97 -10.09
CA THR A 17 15.86 14.21 -11.54
C THR A 17 16.75 13.29 -12.38
N GLU A 18 17.77 12.69 -11.78
CA GLU A 18 18.63 11.68 -12.43
C GLU A 18 18.01 10.26 -12.37
N ALA A 19 16.96 10.06 -11.57
CA ALA A 19 16.26 8.79 -11.43
C ALA A 19 15.38 8.49 -12.64
N THR A 20 16.01 8.17 -13.78
CA THR A 20 15.35 7.93 -15.06
C THR A 20 15.59 6.52 -15.57
N VAL A 21 14.67 6.01 -16.36
CA VAL A 21 14.82 4.74 -17.07
C VAL A 21 14.55 4.93 -18.56
N PRO A 22 15.26 4.21 -19.46
CA PRO A 22 14.94 4.19 -20.87
C PRO A 22 13.51 3.69 -21.13
N LEU A 23 12.80 4.27 -22.09
CA LEU A 23 11.45 3.80 -22.50
C LEU A 23 11.45 2.33 -22.94
N LEU A 24 12.56 1.85 -23.50
CA LEU A 24 12.74 0.46 -23.92
C LEU A 24 13.32 -0.43 -22.83
N SER A 25 13.41 0.05 -21.58
CA SER A 25 13.79 -0.83 -20.47
C SER A 25 12.71 -1.92 -20.29
N HIS A 26 13.15 -3.12 -19.93
CA HIS A 26 12.23 -4.23 -19.76
C HIS A 26 11.14 -3.90 -18.73
N SER A 27 11.51 -3.30 -17.60
CA SER A 27 10.55 -2.97 -16.57
C SER A 27 9.54 -1.90 -16.96
N PHE A 28 9.92 -0.89 -17.75
CA PHE A 28 8.94 0.08 -18.25
C PHE A 28 8.05 -0.53 -19.34
N SER A 29 8.64 -1.19 -20.33
CA SER A 29 7.90 -1.72 -21.49
C SER A 29 7.07 -2.97 -21.20
N ARG A 30 7.33 -3.71 -20.10
CA ARG A 30 6.66 -4.96 -19.73
C ARG A 30 6.01 -4.93 -18.34
N GLY A 31 6.20 -3.86 -17.56
CA GLY A 31 5.64 -3.75 -16.20
C GLY A 31 6.29 -4.70 -15.18
N SER A 32 7.50 -5.19 -15.44
CA SER A 32 8.15 -6.23 -14.64
C SER A 32 8.78 -5.76 -13.33
N ALA A 33 8.79 -4.46 -13.04
CA ALA A 33 9.32 -3.96 -11.78
C ALA A 33 8.49 -4.42 -10.58
N VAL A 34 9.13 -4.66 -9.45
CA VAL A 34 8.48 -4.80 -8.15
C VAL A 34 8.71 -3.53 -7.33
N PHE A 35 7.80 -3.25 -6.38
CA PHE A 35 7.93 -2.03 -5.60
C PHE A 35 7.32 -2.16 -4.20
N GLU A 36 7.72 -1.27 -3.31
CA GLU A 36 7.10 -1.05 -2.02
C GLU A 36 6.75 0.41 -1.78
N VAL A 37 5.76 0.61 -0.91
CA VAL A 37 5.39 1.92 -0.39
C VAL A 37 5.18 1.77 1.10
N MET A 38 5.90 2.58 1.89
CA MET A 38 5.90 2.54 3.34
C MET A 38 5.70 3.95 3.89
N ALA A 39 4.96 4.08 5.00
CA ALA A 39 4.74 5.36 5.64
C ALA A 39 5.92 5.79 6.52
N VAL A 40 6.23 7.08 6.50
CA VAL A 40 7.02 7.76 7.52
C VAL A 40 6.06 8.58 8.37
N THR A 41 6.11 8.39 9.68
CA THR A 41 5.22 9.04 10.63
C THR A 41 6.00 9.80 11.69
N SER A 42 5.41 10.88 12.22
CA SER A 42 5.99 11.64 13.33
C SER A 42 5.55 11.03 14.66
N THR A 43 6.52 10.77 15.53
CA THR A 43 6.30 10.31 16.90
C THR A 43 6.88 11.29 17.92
N PRO A 44 6.55 11.20 19.20
CA PRO A 44 7.19 12.02 20.25
C PRO A 44 8.71 11.82 20.37
N ARG A 45 9.23 10.70 19.83
CA ARG A 45 10.67 10.38 19.83
C ARG A 45 11.37 10.72 18.51
N GLY A 46 10.70 11.40 17.59
CA GLY A 46 11.19 11.70 16.26
C GLY A 46 10.44 10.95 15.15
N PRO A 47 10.82 11.16 13.89
CA PRO A 47 10.21 10.46 12.76
C PRO A 47 10.55 8.96 12.81
N ALA A 48 9.63 8.15 12.29
CA ALA A 48 9.80 6.70 12.24
C ALA A 48 9.20 6.10 10.97
N PHE A 49 9.83 5.05 10.45
CA PHE A 49 9.22 4.17 9.46
C PHE A 49 8.20 3.26 10.14
N PHE A 50 7.03 3.12 9.54
CA PHE A 50 6.01 2.20 10.00
C PHE A 50 6.13 0.85 9.28
N CYS A 51 6.34 -0.23 10.05
CA CYS A 51 6.49 -1.61 9.56
C CYS A 51 7.67 -1.78 8.56
N LEU A 52 8.83 -1.15 8.85
CA LEU A 52 10.00 -1.22 7.96
C LEU A 52 10.39 -2.66 7.61
N GLU A 53 10.47 -3.52 8.62
CA GLU A 53 10.97 -4.89 8.46
C GLU A 53 10.01 -5.71 7.58
N GLU A 54 8.71 -5.56 7.79
CA GLU A 54 7.68 -6.23 7.01
C GLU A 54 7.63 -5.76 5.55
N HIS A 55 7.87 -4.47 5.32
CA HIS A 55 7.97 -3.94 3.96
C HIS A 55 9.22 -4.45 3.24
N LEU A 56 10.35 -4.56 3.93
CA LEU A 56 11.56 -5.16 3.37
C LEU A 56 11.35 -6.65 3.05
N ASP A 57 10.73 -7.41 3.96
CA ASP A 57 10.45 -8.83 3.75
C ASP A 57 9.53 -9.05 2.53
N ARG A 58 8.45 -8.24 2.40
CA ARG A 58 7.57 -8.34 1.24
C ARG A 58 8.24 -7.88 -0.06
N PHE A 59 9.15 -6.92 0.00
CA PHE A 59 9.94 -6.51 -1.16
C PHE A 59 10.82 -7.66 -1.67
N LEU A 60 11.55 -8.32 -0.76
CA LEU A 60 12.38 -9.49 -1.08
C LEU A 60 11.53 -10.64 -1.61
N PHE A 61 10.38 -10.91 -0.97
CA PHE A 61 9.41 -11.90 -1.46
C PHE A 61 8.96 -11.57 -2.89
N SER A 62 8.54 -10.33 -3.15
CA SER A 62 8.06 -9.91 -4.47
C SER A 62 9.14 -10.03 -5.55
N ALA A 63 10.39 -9.68 -5.21
CA ALA A 63 11.53 -9.87 -6.11
C ALA A 63 11.76 -11.36 -6.42
N GLY A 64 11.71 -12.23 -5.40
CA GLY A 64 11.85 -13.68 -5.57
C GLY A 64 10.78 -14.28 -6.47
N GLN A 65 9.49 -13.88 -6.28
CA GLN A 65 8.38 -14.35 -7.11
C GLN A 65 8.46 -13.91 -8.58
N THR A 66 9.23 -12.86 -8.87
CA THR A 66 9.49 -12.38 -10.23
C THR A 66 10.87 -12.79 -10.76
N TYR A 67 11.54 -13.73 -10.10
CA TYR A 67 12.89 -14.23 -10.45
C TYR A 67 13.95 -13.12 -10.52
N MET A 68 13.80 -12.06 -9.72
CA MET A 68 14.79 -11.00 -9.60
C MET A 68 15.83 -11.37 -8.54
N GLU A 69 17.10 -11.43 -8.93
CA GLU A 69 18.24 -11.50 -8.01
C GLU A 69 18.66 -10.09 -7.64
N LEU A 70 18.36 -9.67 -6.40
CA LEU A 70 18.69 -8.32 -5.95
C LEU A 70 20.21 -8.19 -5.73
N PRO A 71 20.85 -7.13 -6.28
CA PRO A 71 22.29 -6.90 -6.13
C PRO A 71 22.70 -6.34 -4.76
N PHE A 72 21.72 -6.04 -3.90
CA PHE A 72 21.94 -5.48 -2.58
C PHE A 72 21.26 -6.31 -1.50
N SER A 73 21.91 -6.41 -0.35
CA SER A 73 21.36 -7.07 0.82
C SER A 73 20.18 -6.29 1.40
N ARG A 74 19.34 -6.98 2.16
CA ARG A 74 18.26 -6.37 2.95
C ARG A 74 18.77 -5.20 3.82
N GLU A 75 19.93 -5.40 4.46
CA GLU A 75 20.53 -4.38 5.33
C GLU A 75 21.00 -3.17 4.55
N THR A 76 21.61 -3.34 3.38
CA THR A 76 22.01 -2.22 2.50
C THR A 76 20.81 -1.36 2.09
N ILE A 77 19.67 -2.01 1.74
CA ILE A 77 18.43 -1.28 1.39
C ILE A 77 17.86 -0.55 2.62
N ARG A 78 17.92 -1.19 3.79
CA ARG A 78 17.50 -0.61 5.06
C ARG A 78 18.32 0.64 5.39
N GLU A 79 19.65 0.55 5.30
CA GLU A 79 20.56 1.67 5.52
C GLU A 79 20.29 2.83 4.54
N ALA A 80 20.07 2.51 3.26
CA ALA A 80 19.71 3.52 2.26
C ALA A 80 18.40 4.25 2.60
N LEU A 81 17.38 3.54 3.09
CA LEU A 81 16.12 4.13 3.56
C LEU A 81 16.35 5.09 4.73
N MET A 82 17.13 4.65 5.73
CA MET A 82 17.43 5.47 6.91
C MET A 82 18.18 6.75 6.53
N GLU A 83 19.23 6.62 5.71
CA GLU A 83 20.05 7.74 5.29
C GLU A 83 19.28 8.72 4.39
N LEU A 84 18.45 8.21 3.45
CA LEU A 84 17.60 9.08 2.63
C LEU A 84 16.57 9.87 3.45
N ALA A 85 15.96 9.24 4.45
CA ALA A 85 15.02 9.93 5.32
C ALA A 85 15.72 11.09 6.05
N ARG A 86 16.96 10.88 6.48
CA ARG A 86 17.80 11.90 7.13
C ARG A 86 18.19 13.02 6.15
N ILE A 87 18.76 12.69 4.98
CA ILE A 87 19.18 13.65 3.95
C ILE A 87 18.02 14.53 3.51
N ASN A 88 16.86 13.94 3.26
CA ASN A 88 15.66 14.66 2.81
C ASN A 88 14.83 15.25 3.96
N SER A 89 15.33 15.18 5.21
CA SER A 89 14.65 15.69 6.42
C SER A 89 13.18 15.26 6.49
N VAL A 90 12.93 13.96 6.30
CA VAL A 90 11.57 13.43 6.22
C VAL A 90 11.00 13.23 7.61
N THR A 91 9.95 13.98 7.93
CA THR A 91 9.23 13.89 9.21
C THR A 91 7.89 13.17 9.09
N THR A 92 7.17 13.41 7.99
CA THR A 92 5.91 12.73 7.65
C THR A 92 5.81 12.57 6.14
N GLY A 93 5.72 11.34 5.66
CA GLY A 93 5.78 11.11 4.22
C GLY A 93 5.66 9.65 3.83
N LEU A 94 6.27 9.35 2.70
CA LEU A 94 6.35 8.00 2.15
C LEU A 94 7.78 7.67 1.74
N ALA A 95 8.19 6.43 2.02
CA ALA A 95 9.28 5.79 1.30
C ALA A 95 8.70 4.91 0.19
N LYS A 96 9.31 4.97 -0.98
CA LYS A 96 8.97 4.12 -2.11
C LYS A 96 10.24 3.55 -2.70
N PHE A 97 10.29 2.25 -2.89
CA PHE A 97 11.49 1.59 -3.43
C PHE A 97 11.12 0.55 -4.47
N PHE A 98 12.02 0.33 -5.41
CA PHE A 98 11.82 -0.49 -6.59
C PHE A 98 12.98 -1.44 -6.81
N ALA A 99 12.68 -2.63 -7.34
CA ALA A 99 13.64 -3.43 -8.08
C ALA A 99 13.17 -3.54 -9.53
N TYR A 100 14.07 -3.32 -10.48
CA TYR A 100 13.70 -3.20 -11.89
C TYR A 100 14.86 -3.55 -12.81
N TYR A 101 14.54 -3.86 -14.08
CA TYR A 101 15.51 -4.06 -15.14
C TYR A 101 15.65 -2.78 -15.96
N PRO A 102 16.77 -2.02 -15.84
CA PRO A 102 16.98 -0.73 -16.49
C PRO A 102 17.42 -0.86 -17.95
N GLY A 103 17.91 -2.04 -18.36
CA GLY A 103 18.49 -2.26 -19.69
C GLY A 103 17.47 -2.12 -20.82
N ILE A 104 17.95 -1.64 -22.00
CA ILE A 104 17.18 -1.63 -23.24
C ILE A 104 17.09 -3.06 -23.75
N GLU A 105 15.89 -3.60 -23.81
CA GLU A 105 15.62 -4.98 -24.19
C GLU A 105 14.33 -5.09 -25.02
N PHE A 106 14.39 -5.91 -26.08
CA PHE A 106 13.23 -6.21 -26.93
C PHE A 106 12.61 -7.56 -26.63
N GLY A 107 13.32 -8.44 -25.92
CA GLY A 107 12.86 -9.77 -25.52
C GLY A 107 11.73 -9.72 -24.47
N THR A 108 11.08 -10.86 -24.30
CA THR A 108 10.09 -11.07 -23.22
C THR A 108 10.73 -11.47 -21.91
N THR A 109 11.94 -12.02 -21.94
CA THR A 109 12.72 -12.41 -20.78
C THR A 109 13.87 -11.43 -20.61
N PRO A 110 14.01 -10.80 -19.43
CA PRO A 110 15.13 -9.89 -19.21
C PRO A 110 16.46 -10.67 -19.15
N SER A 111 17.51 -10.09 -19.72
CA SER A 111 18.86 -10.64 -19.73
C SER A 111 19.85 -9.78 -18.93
N GLY A 112 19.44 -8.59 -18.53
CA GLY A 112 20.27 -7.63 -17.83
C GLY A 112 20.22 -7.78 -16.30
N ARG A 113 21.08 -7.00 -15.64
CA ARG A 113 21.10 -6.93 -14.17
C ARG A 113 19.85 -6.22 -13.63
N VAL A 114 19.45 -6.57 -12.40
CA VAL A 114 18.47 -5.82 -11.61
C VAL A 114 19.13 -4.58 -11.02
N SER A 115 18.42 -3.49 -11.01
CA SER A 115 18.75 -2.24 -10.29
C SER A 115 17.75 -2.01 -9.16
N VAL A 116 18.20 -1.32 -8.10
CA VAL A 116 17.37 -0.93 -6.96
C VAL A 116 17.39 0.58 -6.82
N ALA A 117 16.21 1.18 -6.71
CA ALA A 117 16.05 2.61 -6.44
C ALA A 117 15.18 2.82 -5.20
N VAL A 118 15.56 3.79 -4.36
CA VAL A 118 14.90 4.12 -3.09
C VAL A 118 14.62 5.62 -3.04
N PHE A 119 13.36 5.97 -2.73
CA PHE A 119 12.88 7.34 -2.54
C PHE A 119 12.30 7.46 -1.13
N CYS A 120 12.57 8.57 -0.45
CA CYS A 120 11.96 8.89 0.82
C CYS A 120 11.61 10.39 0.84
N LEU A 121 10.31 10.72 0.89
CA LEU A 121 9.81 12.07 0.60
C LEU A 121 8.74 12.47 1.61
N ASN A 122 8.75 13.75 2.03
CA ASN A 122 7.64 14.35 2.75
C ASN A 122 6.38 14.41 1.86
N TYR A 123 5.20 14.31 2.44
CA TYR A 123 3.93 14.44 1.70
C TYR A 123 3.83 15.76 0.93
N THR A 124 4.31 16.86 1.54
CA THR A 124 4.34 18.17 0.89
C THR A 124 5.19 18.20 -0.38
N SER A 125 6.34 17.50 -0.37
CA SER A 125 7.23 17.39 -1.53
C SER A 125 6.64 16.55 -2.66
N CYS A 126 5.77 15.57 -2.31
CA CYS A 126 5.11 14.69 -3.29
C CYS A 126 3.82 15.29 -3.86
N GLY A 127 3.36 16.45 -3.37
CA GLY A 127 2.05 16.99 -3.72
C GLY A 127 0.88 16.11 -3.25
N ILE A 128 1.12 15.24 -2.27
CA ILE A 128 0.10 14.37 -1.69
C ILE A 128 -0.56 15.09 -0.53
N THR A 129 -1.88 15.28 -0.64
CA THR A 129 -2.70 15.79 0.46
C THR A 129 -3.37 14.60 1.14
N LYS A 130 -3.16 14.46 2.46
CA LYS A 130 -3.91 13.47 3.23
C LYS A 130 -5.39 13.83 3.25
N PRO A 131 -6.30 12.85 3.16
CA PRO A 131 -7.71 13.09 3.35
C PRO A 131 -7.97 13.78 4.70
N SER A 132 -8.93 14.71 4.73
CA SER A 132 -9.36 15.35 5.98
C SER A 132 -9.94 14.31 6.96
N ALA A 133 -9.97 14.66 8.25
CA ALA A 133 -10.45 13.74 9.30
C ALA A 133 -11.89 13.22 9.08
N GLY A 134 -12.74 13.96 8.35
CA GLY A 134 -14.11 13.56 8.00
C GLY A 134 -14.26 12.97 6.59
N ALA A 135 -13.18 12.82 5.84
CA ALA A 135 -13.26 12.32 4.46
C ALA A 135 -13.76 10.87 4.43
N SER A 136 -14.71 10.62 3.54
CA SER A 136 -15.20 9.30 3.19
C SER A 136 -15.40 9.22 1.68
N VAL A 137 -15.41 8.02 1.13
CA VAL A 137 -15.50 7.79 -0.32
C VAL A 137 -16.76 7.05 -0.72
N SER A 138 -17.28 7.36 -1.91
CA SER A 138 -18.26 6.54 -2.62
C SER A 138 -17.52 5.54 -3.50
N VAL A 139 -18.03 4.32 -3.61
CA VAL A 139 -17.35 3.21 -4.24
C VAL A 139 -18.26 2.54 -5.28
N GLY A 140 -17.75 2.40 -6.50
CA GLY A 140 -18.41 1.62 -7.54
C GLY A 140 -17.83 0.21 -7.61
N ILE A 141 -18.69 -0.81 -7.76
CA ILE A 141 -18.22 -2.16 -8.05
C ILE A 141 -17.80 -2.20 -9.53
N SER A 142 -16.52 -2.48 -9.77
CA SER A 142 -15.95 -2.50 -11.11
C SER A 142 -16.35 -3.76 -11.88
N SER A 143 -16.49 -3.63 -13.19
CA SER A 143 -16.62 -4.77 -14.12
C SER A 143 -15.29 -5.53 -14.28
N TYR A 144 -14.16 -4.86 -14.07
CA TYR A 144 -12.83 -5.48 -14.08
C TYR A 144 -12.64 -6.34 -12.82
N ARG A 145 -12.32 -7.61 -13.02
CA ARG A 145 -12.02 -8.53 -11.92
C ARG A 145 -10.59 -8.38 -11.45
N LYS A 146 -10.35 -8.64 -10.18
CA LYS A 146 -8.99 -8.78 -9.64
C LYS A 146 -8.24 -9.87 -10.40
N LEU A 147 -6.95 -9.68 -10.63
CA LEU A 147 -6.10 -10.71 -11.21
C LEU A 147 -6.19 -11.99 -10.37
N HIS A 148 -6.30 -13.11 -11.06
CA HIS A 148 -6.42 -14.42 -10.42
C HIS A 148 -5.02 -15.00 -10.13
N PRO A 149 -4.79 -15.69 -8.99
CA PRO A 149 -3.50 -16.31 -8.66
C PRO A 149 -2.94 -17.25 -9.73
N MET A 150 -3.79 -17.83 -10.57
CA MET A 150 -3.36 -18.66 -11.71
C MET A 150 -2.84 -17.83 -12.90
N THR A 151 -2.98 -16.51 -12.91
CA THR A 151 -2.51 -15.62 -14.00
C THR A 151 -1.24 -14.85 -13.61
N THR A 152 -1.07 -14.56 -12.33
CA THR A 152 0.08 -13.86 -11.76
C THR A 152 0.12 -14.11 -10.26
N ASP A 153 1.29 -13.95 -9.63
CA ASP A 153 1.34 -13.91 -8.17
C ASP A 153 0.70 -12.61 -7.67
N VAL A 154 -0.49 -12.72 -7.05
CA VAL A 154 -1.24 -11.58 -6.52
C VAL A 154 -0.71 -11.11 -5.16
N HIS A 155 0.12 -11.92 -4.49
CA HIS A 155 0.78 -11.57 -3.24
C HIS A 155 2.07 -10.78 -3.47
N ALA A 156 2.65 -10.88 -4.67
CA ALA A 156 3.80 -10.08 -5.07
C ALA A 156 3.37 -8.68 -5.54
N LYS A 157 4.09 -7.66 -5.08
CA LYS A 157 3.78 -6.26 -5.39
C LYS A 157 4.45 -5.82 -6.69
N VAL A 158 3.93 -6.32 -7.83
CA VAL A 158 4.45 -6.12 -9.19
C VAL A 158 3.77 -4.90 -9.83
N VAL A 159 4.54 -4.01 -10.44
CA VAL A 159 4.04 -2.78 -11.10
C VAL A 159 2.98 -3.09 -12.14
N GLY A 160 3.19 -4.09 -12.99
CA GLY A 160 2.25 -4.50 -14.05
C GLY A 160 0.86 -4.88 -13.52
N ASN A 161 0.77 -5.47 -12.31
CA ASN A 161 -0.48 -5.86 -11.70
C ASN A 161 -1.39 -4.66 -11.37
N TYR A 162 -0.80 -3.45 -11.22
CA TYR A 162 -1.53 -2.22 -10.86
C TYR A 162 -2.30 -1.58 -12.02
N VAL A 163 -2.02 -1.97 -13.25
CA VAL A 163 -2.83 -1.56 -14.41
C VAL A 163 -4.27 -2.05 -14.24
N ASN A 164 -4.46 -3.26 -13.73
CA ASN A 164 -5.78 -3.80 -13.44
C ASN A 164 -6.59 -2.92 -12.48
N GLY A 165 -5.99 -2.53 -11.35
CA GLY A 165 -6.62 -1.61 -10.40
C GLY A 165 -6.83 -0.20 -10.95
N TYR A 166 -5.88 0.31 -11.74
CA TYR A 166 -6.03 1.59 -12.44
C TYR A 166 -7.27 1.61 -13.34
N LEU A 167 -7.47 0.58 -14.16
CA LEU A 167 -8.64 0.47 -15.04
C LEU A 167 -9.95 0.43 -14.23
N ALA A 168 -9.99 -0.35 -13.16
CA ALA A 168 -11.14 -0.43 -12.26
C ALA A 168 -11.49 0.95 -11.65
N ARG A 169 -10.49 1.70 -11.20
CA ARG A 169 -10.68 3.05 -10.65
C ARG A 169 -11.19 4.02 -11.71
N MET A 170 -10.64 4.00 -12.94
CA MET A 170 -11.08 4.88 -14.01
C MET A 170 -12.52 4.60 -14.45
N GLU A 171 -12.91 3.33 -14.53
CA GLU A 171 -14.30 2.93 -14.78
C GLU A 171 -15.25 3.47 -13.70
N SER A 172 -14.95 3.24 -12.41
CA SER A 172 -15.76 3.72 -11.30
C SER A 172 -15.89 5.25 -11.31
N ARG A 173 -14.80 5.96 -11.56
CA ARG A 173 -14.82 7.43 -11.67
C ARG A 173 -15.65 7.92 -12.83
N SER A 174 -15.63 7.25 -13.98
CA SER A 174 -16.49 7.60 -15.12
C SER A 174 -17.99 7.46 -14.81
N ARG A 175 -18.33 6.66 -13.80
CA ARG A 175 -19.68 6.47 -13.25
C ARG A 175 -20.01 7.42 -12.09
N GLY A 176 -19.09 8.31 -11.71
CA GLY A 176 -19.29 9.31 -10.64
C GLY A 176 -18.91 8.85 -9.22
N PHE A 177 -18.25 7.70 -9.06
CA PHE A 177 -17.72 7.24 -7.78
C PHE A 177 -16.30 7.77 -7.54
N ASP A 178 -15.90 7.85 -6.27
CA ASP A 178 -14.55 8.29 -5.90
C ASP A 178 -13.51 7.18 -6.08
N GLU A 179 -13.91 5.92 -5.77
CA GLU A 179 -13.02 4.75 -5.76
C GLU A 179 -13.75 3.51 -6.31
N ALA A 180 -12.99 2.44 -6.55
CA ALA A 180 -13.52 1.15 -7.01
C ALA A 180 -13.45 0.08 -5.94
N LEU A 181 -14.39 -0.87 -5.98
CA LEU A 181 -14.32 -2.18 -5.37
C LEU A 181 -14.18 -3.22 -6.46
N MET A 182 -13.19 -4.09 -6.35
CA MET A 182 -12.96 -5.17 -7.29
C MET A 182 -13.46 -6.48 -6.70
N LEU A 183 -14.08 -7.30 -7.56
CA LEU A 183 -14.41 -8.68 -7.24
C LEU A 183 -13.31 -9.59 -7.78
N ASP A 184 -13.12 -10.74 -7.18
CA ASP A 184 -12.26 -11.78 -7.73
C ASP A 184 -12.88 -12.47 -8.96
N ALA A 185 -12.18 -13.43 -9.57
CA ALA A 185 -12.65 -14.18 -10.71
C ALA A 185 -13.90 -15.04 -10.39
N GLY A 186 -14.10 -15.42 -9.14
CA GLY A 186 -15.27 -16.16 -8.64
C GLY A 186 -16.47 -15.25 -8.33
N GLY A 187 -16.32 -13.93 -8.40
CA GLY A 187 -17.37 -12.95 -8.11
C GLY A 187 -17.50 -12.59 -6.63
N LEU A 188 -16.56 -12.99 -5.79
CA LEU A 188 -16.48 -12.58 -4.38
C LEU A 188 -15.80 -11.22 -4.27
N VAL A 189 -16.13 -10.47 -3.23
CA VAL A 189 -15.44 -9.22 -2.89
C VAL A 189 -13.96 -9.51 -2.65
N ALA A 190 -13.08 -8.76 -3.31
CA ALA A 190 -11.64 -8.88 -3.15
C ALA A 190 -11.08 -7.65 -2.40
N GLU A 191 -10.74 -6.61 -3.10
CA GLU A 191 -10.13 -5.40 -2.52
C GLU A 191 -10.37 -4.17 -3.42
N GLY A 192 -9.97 -2.99 -2.96
CA GLY A 192 -9.88 -1.81 -3.82
C GLY A 192 -8.65 -1.87 -4.74
N PRO A 193 -8.49 -0.90 -5.66
CA PRO A 193 -7.35 -0.82 -6.58
C PRO A 193 -5.96 -0.82 -5.92
N THR A 194 -5.86 -0.26 -4.71
CA THR A 194 -4.59 -0.12 -3.96
C THR A 194 -4.75 -0.32 -2.46
N SER A 195 -5.87 -0.89 -2.01
CA SER A 195 -6.24 -0.98 -0.58
C SER A 195 -7.10 -2.21 -0.31
N ASN A 196 -6.92 -2.84 0.85
CA ASN A 196 -7.83 -3.88 1.32
C ASN A 196 -9.13 -3.27 1.82
N ILE A 197 -10.18 -4.09 1.99
CA ILE A 197 -11.49 -3.64 2.46
C ILE A 197 -11.91 -4.39 3.73
N PHE A 198 -12.60 -3.69 4.61
CA PHE A 198 -13.23 -4.21 5.81
C PHE A 198 -14.70 -3.80 5.85
N PHE A 199 -15.52 -4.65 6.42
CA PHE A 199 -16.94 -4.41 6.66
C PHE A 199 -17.26 -4.63 8.13
N VAL A 200 -18.24 -3.89 8.64
CA VAL A 200 -18.69 -4.01 10.04
C VAL A 200 -20.18 -4.31 10.08
N ARG A 201 -20.56 -5.26 10.90
CA ARG A 201 -21.96 -5.58 11.22
C ARG A 201 -22.07 -5.96 12.70
N ASP A 202 -22.93 -5.29 13.46
CA ASP A 202 -23.17 -5.58 14.87
C ASP A 202 -21.87 -5.62 15.72
N ASN A 203 -20.87 -4.79 15.42
CA ASN A 203 -19.50 -4.75 15.93
C ASN A 203 -18.57 -5.88 15.46
N ASP A 204 -19.03 -6.89 14.75
CA ASP A 204 -18.17 -7.87 14.10
C ASP A 204 -17.52 -7.24 12.86
N VAL A 205 -16.21 -7.47 12.69
CA VAL A 205 -15.45 -6.94 11.56
C VAL A 205 -15.06 -8.06 10.60
N GLU A 206 -15.44 -7.93 9.34
CA GLU A 206 -15.14 -8.93 8.31
C GLU A 206 -14.24 -8.32 7.22
N THR A 207 -13.30 -9.11 6.73
CA THR A 207 -12.44 -8.75 5.59
C THR A 207 -12.31 -9.96 4.66
N PRO A 208 -12.17 -9.76 3.34
CA PRO A 208 -11.94 -10.88 2.41
C PRO A 208 -10.73 -11.73 2.81
N THR A 209 -10.79 -13.04 2.47
CA THR A 209 -9.65 -13.96 2.64
C THR A 209 -8.44 -13.51 1.83
N GLU A 210 -7.23 -13.94 2.22
CA GLU A 210 -6.00 -13.52 1.55
C GLU A 210 -5.74 -14.21 0.20
N GLU A 211 -6.51 -15.22 -0.15
CA GLU A 211 -6.27 -16.05 -1.34
C GLU A 211 -6.13 -15.25 -2.64
N ASN A 212 -6.95 -14.20 -2.80
CA ASN A 212 -7.09 -13.44 -4.05
C ASN A 212 -6.75 -11.94 -3.90
N VAL A 213 -6.14 -11.53 -2.79
CA VAL A 213 -5.81 -10.13 -2.50
C VAL A 213 -4.35 -9.99 -2.10
N LEU A 214 -3.81 -8.77 -2.20
CA LEU A 214 -2.50 -8.49 -1.63
C LEU A 214 -2.58 -8.59 -0.10
N PRO A 215 -1.70 -9.38 0.59
CA PRO A 215 -1.65 -9.43 2.04
C PRO A 215 -1.14 -8.09 2.59
N GLY A 216 -2.07 -7.20 2.93
CA GLY A 216 -1.77 -5.84 3.33
C GLY A 216 -1.08 -5.79 4.69
N ILE A 217 0.08 -5.11 4.77
CA ILE A 217 0.78 -4.92 6.05
C ILE A 217 -0.10 -4.11 7.01
N THR A 218 -0.72 -3.04 6.53
CA THR A 218 -1.66 -2.24 7.33
C THR A 218 -2.90 -3.07 7.73
N ARG A 219 -3.43 -3.92 6.81
CA ARG A 219 -4.52 -4.85 7.10
C ARG A 219 -4.18 -5.75 8.29
N ARG A 220 -2.98 -6.35 8.29
CA ARG A 220 -2.51 -7.21 9.38
C ARG A 220 -2.45 -6.47 10.72
N VAL A 221 -1.91 -5.24 10.73
CA VAL A 221 -1.86 -4.43 11.96
C VAL A 221 -3.27 -4.07 12.44
N ILE A 222 -4.21 -3.78 11.53
CA ILE A 222 -5.62 -3.53 11.91
C ILE A 222 -6.23 -4.78 12.56
N MET A 223 -5.98 -5.98 12.04
CA MET A 223 -6.48 -7.21 12.65
C MET A 223 -5.94 -7.41 14.08
N GLU A 224 -4.64 -7.14 14.33
CA GLU A 224 -4.09 -7.14 15.70
C GLU A 224 -4.73 -6.05 16.59
N VAL A 225 -5.05 -4.90 16.02
CA VAL A 225 -5.75 -3.82 16.74
C VAL A 225 -7.17 -4.22 17.10
N LEU A 226 -7.88 -4.91 16.21
CA LEU A 226 -9.22 -5.42 16.47
C LEU A 226 -9.24 -6.43 17.61
N ASP A 227 -8.28 -7.38 17.61
CA ASP A 227 -8.10 -8.33 18.71
C ASP A 227 -7.87 -7.61 20.05
N ASP A 228 -7.00 -6.59 20.08
CA ASP A 228 -6.75 -5.76 21.26
C ASP A 228 -7.97 -5.00 21.76
N MET A 229 -8.83 -4.58 20.85
CA MET A 229 -10.06 -3.86 21.17
C MET A 229 -11.18 -4.82 21.61
N GLY A 230 -10.95 -6.15 21.55
CA GLY A 230 -11.96 -7.16 21.80
C GLY A 230 -13.10 -7.15 20.79
N LEU A 231 -12.83 -6.67 19.57
CA LEU A 231 -13.78 -6.69 18.47
C LEU A 231 -13.59 -7.99 17.68
N PRO A 232 -14.63 -8.84 17.57
CA PRO A 232 -14.55 -10.05 16.77
C PRO A 232 -14.18 -9.72 15.32
N GLU A 233 -13.14 -10.39 14.82
CA GLU A 233 -12.69 -10.21 13.45
C GLU A 233 -12.60 -11.55 12.73
N LYS A 234 -12.93 -11.58 11.45
CA LYS A 234 -12.79 -12.79 10.65
C LYS A 234 -12.50 -12.50 9.19
N GLN A 235 -11.78 -13.41 8.59
CA GLN A 235 -11.67 -13.49 7.14
C GLN A 235 -12.86 -14.27 6.57
N ALA A 236 -13.49 -13.73 5.53
CA ALA A 236 -14.73 -14.30 4.99
C ALA A 236 -14.80 -14.23 3.45
N HIS A 237 -15.53 -15.16 2.85
CA HIS A 237 -15.93 -15.10 1.44
C HIS A 237 -17.19 -14.23 1.32
N ILE A 238 -17.02 -12.95 1.04
CA ILE A 238 -18.09 -11.95 1.00
C ILE A 238 -18.65 -11.86 -0.43
N ARG A 239 -19.95 -12.05 -0.58
CA ARG A 239 -20.62 -11.84 -1.87
C ARG A 239 -21.07 -10.40 -2.02
N PRO A 240 -21.15 -9.85 -3.24
CA PRO A 240 -21.68 -8.49 -3.45
C PRO A 240 -23.08 -8.29 -2.86
N GLY A 241 -23.92 -9.33 -2.89
CA GLY A 241 -25.26 -9.30 -2.27
C GLY A 241 -25.25 -9.19 -0.73
N ASP A 242 -24.18 -9.60 -0.08
CA ASP A 242 -24.06 -9.54 1.39
C ASP A 242 -23.77 -8.10 1.88
N ILE A 243 -23.27 -7.24 0.98
CA ILE A 243 -22.89 -5.85 1.31
C ILE A 243 -24.05 -5.06 1.93
N GLN A 244 -25.29 -5.35 1.53
CA GLN A 244 -26.48 -4.72 2.09
C GLN A 244 -26.69 -4.94 3.59
N HIS A 245 -26.07 -5.98 4.17
CA HIS A 245 -26.23 -6.38 5.58
C HIS A 245 -25.20 -5.76 6.51
N TYR A 246 -24.22 -5.01 5.98
CA TYR A 246 -23.21 -4.33 6.80
C TYR A 246 -23.62 -2.90 7.14
N ASP A 247 -23.21 -2.43 8.30
CA ASP A 247 -23.51 -1.10 8.83
C ASP A 247 -22.44 -0.08 8.46
N GLU A 248 -21.17 -0.50 8.46
CA GLU A 248 -20.03 0.32 8.13
C GLU A 248 -19.10 -0.42 7.15
N ALA A 249 -18.29 0.34 6.41
CA ALA A 249 -17.19 -0.19 5.60
C ALA A 249 -16.05 0.81 5.53
N PHE A 250 -14.83 0.30 5.39
CA PHE A 250 -13.64 1.13 5.18
C PHE A 250 -12.56 0.42 4.36
N PHE A 251 -11.77 1.20 3.65
CA PHE A 251 -10.55 0.74 3.02
C PHE A 251 -9.35 0.88 3.95
N SER A 252 -8.37 -0.01 3.78
CA SER A 252 -7.09 0.00 4.49
C SER A 252 -5.91 0.01 3.53
N GLY A 253 -4.97 0.92 3.76
CA GLY A 253 -3.74 1.03 2.96
C GLY A 253 -2.68 1.92 3.62
N THR A 254 -1.47 1.90 3.09
CA THR A 254 -0.32 2.59 3.68
C THR A 254 -0.53 4.11 3.78
N SER A 255 -1.04 4.75 2.74
CA SER A 255 -1.23 6.22 2.73
C SER A 255 -2.39 6.68 3.60
N THR A 256 -3.40 5.83 3.78
CA THR A 256 -4.58 6.09 4.60
C THR A 256 -4.96 4.77 5.28
N PRO A 257 -4.51 4.55 6.51
CA PRO A 257 -4.72 3.28 7.21
C PRO A 257 -6.19 2.90 7.35
N VAL A 258 -7.08 3.87 7.59
CA VAL A 258 -8.52 3.68 7.66
C VAL A 258 -9.21 4.79 6.86
N LEU A 259 -9.74 4.44 5.70
CA LEU A 259 -10.51 5.34 4.84
C LEU A 259 -11.98 4.92 4.84
N PRO A 260 -12.87 5.64 5.54
CA PRO A 260 -14.29 5.30 5.62
C PRO A 260 -14.96 5.31 4.24
N ILE A 261 -15.88 4.37 4.02
CA ILE A 261 -16.72 4.28 2.83
C ILE A 261 -18.13 4.77 3.19
N ARG A 262 -18.66 5.76 2.46
CA ARG A 262 -20.02 6.27 2.68
C ARG A 262 -21.07 5.52 1.86
N SER A 263 -20.66 4.93 0.73
CA SER A 263 -21.57 4.11 -0.08
C SER A 263 -20.80 3.14 -0.97
N ILE A 264 -21.40 1.99 -1.24
CA ILE A 264 -21.00 1.06 -2.33
C ILE A 264 -22.22 0.88 -3.23
N GLU A 265 -22.10 1.27 -4.50
CA GLU A 265 -23.25 1.44 -5.41
C GLU A 265 -24.37 2.24 -4.73
N GLN A 266 -25.58 1.70 -4.62
CA GLN A 266 -26.72 2.35 -3.96
C GLN A 266 -26.79 2.11 -2.44
N LYS A 267 -25.99 1.16 -1.90
CA LYS A 267 -25.95 0.92 -0.45
C LYS A 267 -25.18 2.05 0.24
N THR A 268 -25.83 2.72 1.18
CA THR A 268 -25.23 3.73 2.06
C THR A 268 -24.85 3.12 3.41
N PHE A 269 -23.75 3.60 3.99
CA PHE A 269 -23.24 3.20 5.29
C PHE A 269 -23.27 4.36 6.28
N VAL A 270 -23.26 4.04 7.57
CA VAL A 270 -22.88 5.01 8.60
C VAL A 270 -21.40 5.35 8.40
N SER A 271 -21.07 6.59 8.04
CA SER A 271 -19.71 6.91 7.59
C SER A 271 -19.21 8.29 8.04
N PRO A 272 -18.13 8.34 8.84
CA PRO A 272 -17.56 7.22 9.54
C PRO A 272 -18.49 6.71 10.66
N GLY A 273 -18.66 5.40 10.75
CA GLY A 273 -19.41 4.79 11.85
C GLY A 273 -18.57 4.65 13.14
N PRO A 274 -19.19 4.31 14.26
CA PRO A 274 -18.53 4.27 15.57
C PRO A 274 -17.35 3.28 15.62
N VAL A 275 -17.49 2.10 15.02
CA VAL A 275 -16.42 1.09 14.99
C VAL A 275 -15.27 1.55 14.11
N THR A 276 -15.55 2.04 12.90
CA THR A 276 -14.54 2.61 11.99
C THR A 276 -13.78 3.77 12.64
N LEU A 277 -14.48 4.64 13.38
CA LEU A 277 -13.85 5.76 14.11
C LEU A 277 -12.92 5.26 15.22
N ALA A 278 -13.36 4.28 16.00
CA ALA A 278 -12.55 3.70 17.08
C ALA A 278 -11.27 3.03 16.52
N ILE A 279 -11.39 2.25 15.44
CA ILE A 279 -10.24 1.64 14.75
C ILE A 279 -9.29 2.73 14.23
N ARG A 280 -9.82 3.79 13.61
CA ARG A 280 -9.00 4.90 13.09
C ARG A 280 -8.24 5.61 14.22
N GLN A 281 -8.90 5.92 15.31
CA GLN A 281 -8.25 6.54 16.49
C GLN A 281 -7.13 5.65 17.02
N LYS A 282 -7.38 4.34 17.14
CA LYS A 282 -6.37 3.39 17.60
C LYS A 282 -5.19 3.29 16.63
N MET A 283 -5.44 3.25 15.33
CA MET A 283 -4.38 3.29 14.31
C MET A 283 -3.59 4.60 14.32
N ASP A 284 -4.23 5.74 14.60
CA ASP A 284 -3.53 7.02 14.76
C ASP A 284 -2.62 7.00 16.00
N GLU A 285 -3.04 6.37 17.12
CA GLU A 285 -2.19 6.18 18.29
C GLU A 285 -0.98 5.28 17.97
N VAL A 286 -1.20 4.19 17.24
CA VAL A 286 -0.14 3.27 16.79
C VAL A 286 0.89 4.01 15.94
N LEU A 287 0.44 4.71 14.91
CA LEU A 287 1.31 5.46 13.99
C LEU A 287 2.08 6.58 14.67
N GLN A 288 1.50 7.20 15.68
CA GLN A 288 2.13 8.27 16.45
C GLN A 288 2.98 7.76 17.61
N GLY A 289 3.18 6.45 17.76
CA GLY A 289 4.00 5.88 18.83
C GLY A 289 3.44 6.11 20.23
N ARG A 290 2.12 6.29 20.36
CA ARG A 290 1.40 6.47 21.64
C ARG A 290 0.85 5.18 22.20
N SER A 291 1.10 4.06 21.54
CA SER A 291 0.66 2.73 21.97
C SER A 291 1.87 1.81 22.15
N PRO A 292 2.33 1.55 23.39
CA PRO A 292 3.56 0.78 23.67
C PRO A 292 3.57 -0.62 23.05
N ARG A 293 2.43 -1.30 23.00
CA ARG A 293 2.30 -2.65 22.41
C ARG A 293 2.73 -2.70 20.95
N TYR A 294 2.57 -1.58 20.21
CA TYR A 294 2.84 -1.47 18.78
C TYR A 294 4.16 -0.76 18.45
N GLU A 295 4.99 -0.45 19.44
CA GLU A 295 6.33 0.15 19.20
C GLU A 295 7.21 -0.71 18.31
N LYS A 296 7.02 -2.04 18.34
CA LYS A 296 7.69 -3.00 17.44
C LYS A 296 7.54 -2.66 15.94
N TYR A 297 6.50 -1.92 15.56
CA TYR A 297 6.25 -1.49 14.18
C TYR A 297 6.85 -0.14 13.81
N LEU A 298 7.51 0.51 14.76
CA LEU A 298 8.09 1.85 14.55
C LEU A 298 9.61 1.77 14.62
N THR A 299 10.24 1.95 13.47
CA THR A 299 11.71 2.07 13.39
C THR A 299 12.08 3.53 13.34
N LEU A 300 12.63 4.07 14.44
CA LEU A 300 13.03 5.47 14.54
C LEU A 300 14.12 5.80 13.51
N ILE A 301 13.98 6.95 12.88
CA ILE A 301 14.99 7.54 11.99
C ILE A 301 15.93 8.35 12.89
N PRO A 302 17.25 8.03 12.92
CA PRO A 302 18.21 8.79 13.74
C PRO A 302 18.23 10.26 13.37
N GLU A 303 18.32 11.13 14.37
CA GLU A 303 18.69 12.52 14.16
C GLU A 303 20.12 12.58 13.61
N GLY A 304 20.37 13.46 12.63
CA GLY A 304 21.68 13.64 12.02
C GLY A 304 22.66 14.43 12.88
#